data_e3b0e6eaf2d5f05bb23a8a236080cec0
#
_entry.id   e3b0e6eaf2d5f05bb23a8a236080cec0
#
_cell.length_a   1.000
_cell.length_b   1.000
_cell.length_c   1.000
_cell.angle_alpha   90.00
_cell.angle_beta   90.00
_cell.angle_gamma   90.00
#
_symmetry.space_group_name_H-M   'P 1'
#
loop_
_entity.id
_entity.type
_entity.pdbx_description
1 polymer ?
#
loop_
_entity_poly.entity_id
_entity_poly.type
_entity_poly.pdbx_seq_one_letter_code
_entity_poly.pdbx_strand_id
1 'polypeptide(L)'
;MNRLRFTKGHGTENDFVLLFDEHGELELSPERVRYLCDRRAGIGADGVIRAVRARHLEAGAGFSPETWFMDYWNSDGSLSEMCGNGVRVFAAFLEHEAGERLDRGLTIGTRGGERTVTALGDGRYAVGMGRYRLGDADAGFDAQVAVRGLSTARPALSVDVGNPHHVVALATEDELAGLDLTVAPHV
;
A
#
# COMPACT_ATOMS: atom_id res chain seq x y z
N MET A 1 25.41 4.94 17.48
CA MET A 1 24.24 4.44 16.69
C MET A 1 23.09 5.37 16.97
N ASN A 2 22.56 6.06 15.96
CA ASN A 2 21.35 6.84 16.12
C ASN A 2 20.17 5.87 16.38
N ARG A 3 19.42 6.11 17.45
CA ARG A 3 18.23 5.33 17.76
C ARG A 3 17.14 5.67 16.74
N LEU A 4 16.60 4.67 16.04
CA LEU A 4 15.45 4.84 15.18
C LEU A 4 14.18 4.66 16.02
N ARG A 5 13.36 5.70 16.11
CA ARG A 5 12.01 5.59 16.68
C ARG A 5 11.05 5.08 15.60
N PHE A 6 10.24 4.11 15.94
CA PHE A 6 9.25 3.55 15.04
C PHE A 6 7.96 3.20 15.78
N THR A 7 6.88 3.10 15.04
CA THR A 7 5.60 2.54 15.49
C THR A 7 5.31 1.30 14.66
N LYS A 8 4.70 0.29 15.25
CA LYS A 8 4.21 -0.90 14.56
C LYS A 8 2.70 -0.81 14.42
N GLY A 9 2.19 -1.00 13.21
CA GLY A 9 0.76 -0.97 12.95
C GLY A 9 0.35 -1.95 11.86
N HIS A 10 -0.93 -2.26 11.77
CA HIS A 10 -1.47 -3.10 10.70
C HIS A 10 -2.86 -2.64 10.26
N GLY A 11 -3.19 -2.89 8.99
CA GLY A 11 -4.54 -2.75 8.44
C GLY A 11 -4.97 -4.08 7.82
N THR A 12 -5.96 -4.76 8.42
CA THR A 12 -6.38 -6.10 7.99
C THR A 12 -5.21 -7.11 7.93
N GLU A 13 -4.41 -7.14 9.01
CA GLU A 13 -3.23 -7.99 9.18
C GLU A 13 -2.03 -7.68 8.26
N ASN A 14 -2.19 -6.81 7.27
CA ASN A 14 -1.05 -6.28 6.50
C ASN A 14 -0.30 -5.27 7.38
N ASP A 15 0.91 -5.61 7.80
CA ASP A 15 1.62 -4.95 8.88
C ASP A 15 2.80 -4.08 8.40
N PHE A 16 3.02 -2.97 9.09
CA PHE A 16 4.00 -1.97 8.69
C PHE A 16 4.87 -1.50 9.85
N VAL A 17 6.12 -1.19 9.54
CA VAL A 17 6.97 -0.31 10.34
C VAL A 17 6.72 1.12 9.91
N LEU A 18 6.26 1.97 10.83
CA LEU A 18 5.94 3.37 10.57
C LEU A 18 7.04 4.26 11.15
N LEU A 19 7.52 5.19 10.34
CA LEU A 19 8.58 6.14 10.68
C LEU A 19 8.05 7.56 10.54
N PHE A 20 8.16 8.34 11.62
CA PHE A 20 7.83 9.76 11.60
C PHE A 20 9.09 10.57 11.24
N ASP A 21 9.07 11.22 10.10
CA ASP A 21 10.20 11.95 9.54
C ASP A 21 9.74 13.22 8.81
N GLU A 22 9.07 14.08 9.55
CA GLU A 22 8.47 15.30 8.98
C GLU A 22 9.43 16.11 8.12
N HIS A 23 10.71 16.11 8.51
CA HIS A 23 11.75 16.96 7.91
C HIS A 23 12.63 16.24 6.86
N GLY A 24 12.38 14.97 6.57
CA GLY A 24 13.14 14.23 5.56
C GLY A 24 14.61 13.94 5.97
N GLU A 25 14.85 13.79 7.27
CA GLU A 25 16.20 13.57 7.80
C GLU A 25 16.63 12.10 7.80
N LEU A 26 15.66 11.19 7.67
CA LEU A 26 15.92 9.75 7.66
C LEU A 26 16.36 9.28 6.26
N GLU A 27 17.55 8.76 6.18
CA GLU A 27 17.99 8.07 4.98
C GLU A 27 17.43 6.63 4.97
N LEU A 28 16.56 6.34 4.00
CA LEU A 28 16.07 5.00 3.72
C LEU A 28 16.73 4.47 2.45
N SER A 29 17.32 3.27 2.56
CA SER A 29 17.81 2.52 1.41
C SER A 29 17.06 1.18 1.31
N PRO A 30 17.06 0.53 0.12
CA PRO A 30 16.47 -0.79 -0.04
C PRO A 30 17.00 -1.82 0.97
N GLU A 31 18.30 -1.77 1.29
CA GLU A 31 18.95 -2.66 2.25
C GLU A 31 18.42 -2.43 3.66
N ARG A 32 18.27 -1.15 4.05
CA ARG A 32 17.76 -0.78 5.37
C ARG A 32 16.31 -1.20 5.53
N VAL A 33 15.49 -1.04 4.49
CA VAL A 33 14.09 -1.48 4.48
C VAL A 33 14.01 -2.99 4.61
N ARG A 34 14.78 -3.77 3.82
CA ARG A 34 14.83 -5.23 3.94
C ARG A 34 15.20 -5.66 5.35
N TYR A 35 16.20 -5.01 5.96
CA TYR A 35 16.60 -5.32 7.34
C TYR A 35 15.47 -5.03 8.34
N LEU A 36 14.81 -3.86 8.24
CA LEU A 36 13.68 -3.52 9.14
C LEU A 36 12.52 -4.50 8.99
N CYS A 37 12.25 -4.97 7.78
CA CYS A 37 11.14 -5.87 7.46
C CYS A 37 11.45 -7.34 7.76
N ASP A 38 12.72 -7.71 7.98
CA ASP A 38 13.09 -9.09 8.29
C ASP A 38 12.44 -9.52 9.61
N ARG A 39 11.63 -10.59 9.57
CA ARG A 39 10.86 -11.08 10.75
C ARG A 39 11.71 -11.81 11.77
N ARG A 40 13.00 -12.07 11.49
CA ARG A 40 13.93 -12.77 12.39
C ARG A 40 15.03 -11.85 12.91
N ALA A 41 15.64 -11.08 12.02
CA ALA A 41 16.79 -10.23 12.35
C ALA A 41 16.40 -8.77 12.57
N GLY A 42 15.26 -8.33 12.05
CA GLY A 42 14.74 -6.98 12.13
C GLY A 42 13.52 -6.84 13.04
N ILE A 43 12.66 -5.88 12.71
CA ILE A 43 11.37 -5.64 13.40
C ILE A 43 10.30 -6.61 12.86
N GLY A 44 10.39 -6.93 11.56
CA GLY A 44 9.44 -7.75 10.83
C GLY A 44 8.20 -6.98 10.39
N ALA A 45 7.97 -6.91 9.08
CA ALA A 45 6.79 -6.27 8.51
C ALA A 45 6.64 -6.63 7.02
N ASP A 46 5.45 -6.37 6.46
CA ASP A 46 5.20 -6.44 5.03
C ASP A 46 5.77 -5.22 4.29
N GLY A 47 6.05 -4.14 5.02
CA GLY A 47 6.67 -2.95 4.46
C GLY A 47 6.98 -1.88 5.48
N VAL A 48 7.62 -0.82 4.99
CA VAL A 48 7.93 0.40 5.76
C VAL A 48 7.13 1.56 5.18
N ILE A 49 6.49 2.34 6.03
CA ILE A 49 5.83 3.59 5.67
C ILE A 49 6.50 4.73 6.42
N ARG A 50 7.07 5.70 5.69
CA ARG A 50 7.62 6.92 6.26
C ARG A 50 6.62 8.07 6.05
N ALA A 51 6.27 8.76 7.14
CA ALA A 51 5.52 10.00 7.09
C ALA A 51 6.50 11.16 6.94
N VAL A 52 6.46 11.84 5.80
CA VAL A 52 7.37 12.92 5.44
C VAL A 52 6.61 14.03 4.73
N ARG A 53 7.06 15.29 4.79
CA ARG A 53 6.47 16.36 3.99
C ARG A 53 6.91 16.24 2.52
N ALA A 54 5.99 16.49 1.60
CA ALA A 54 6.20 16.30 0.15
C ALA A 54 7.44 17.04 -0.38
N ARG A 55 7.75 18.24 0.15
CA ARG A 55 8.94 19.02 -0.22
C ARG A 55 10.27 18.30 -0.05
N HIS A 56 10.33 17.26 0.75
CA HIS A 56 11.56 16.52 1.05
C HIS A 56 11.76 15.28 0.16
N LEU A 57 10.87 15.04 -0.79
CA LEU A 57 10.94 13.91 -1.72
C LEU A 57 10.81 14.36 -3.17
N GLU A 58 11.58 13.77 -4.05
CA GLU A 58 11.42 13.97 -5.50
C GLU A 58 10.00 13.58 -5.95
N ALA A 59 9.48 12.46 -5.46
CA ALA A 59 8.11 12.00 -5.73
C ALA A 59 7.03 12.97 -5.21
N GLY A 60 7.39 13.89 -4.33
CA GLY A 60 6.51 14.93 -3.80
C GLY A 60 6.42 16.20 -4.65
N ALA A 61 7.18 16.32 -5.75
CA ALA A 61 7.30 17.56 -6.53
C ALA A 61 5.97 18.09 -7.12
N GLY A 62 4.96 17.23 -7.30
CA GLY A 62 3.65 17.61 -7.80
C GLY A 62 2.63 18.03 -6.73
N PHE A 63 3.01 17.99 -5.46
CA PHE A 63 2.13 18.27 -4.32
C PHE A 63 2.45 19.61 -3.66
N SER A 64 1.50 20.12 -2.85
CA SER A 64 1.82 21.24 -1.97
C SER A 64 2.98 20.83 -1.03
N PRO A 65 3.97 21.72 -0.81
CA PRO A 65 5.16 21.39 0.01
C PRO A 65 4.85 20.85 1.41
N GLU A 66 3.74 21.29 1.98
CA GLU A 66 3.30 20.89 3.33
C GLU A 66 2.41 19.63 3.34
N THR A 67 2.08 19.06 2.19
CA THR A 67 1.30 17.82 2.12
C THR A 67 2.07 16.68 2.78
N TRP A 68 1.41 15.92 3.65
CA TRP A 68 1.95 14.66 4.14
C TRP A 68 2.06 13.67 2.99
N PHE A 69 3.23 13.10 2.81
CA PHE A 69 3.51 12.10 1.79
C PHE A 69 3.72 10.74 2.45
N MET A 70 2.97 9.75 1.99
CA MET A 70 3.12 8.37 2.37
C MET A 70 4.22 7.72 1.54
N ASP A 71 5.45 7.78 2.03
CA ASP A 71 6.61 7.13 1.40
C ASP A 71 6.63 5.65 1.76
N TYR A 72 6.01 4.83 0.89
CA TYR A 72 5.80 3.42 1.12
C TYR A 72 6.82 2.55 0.37
N TRP A 73 7.38 1.60 1.11
CA TRP A 73 8.36 0.62 0.66
C TRP A 73 7.88 -0.79 0.98
N ASN A 74 7.93 -1.69 0.01
CA ASN A 74 7.69 -3.12 0.22
C ASN A 74 8.84 -3.76 1.04
N SER A 75 8.59 -4.91 1.64
CA SER A 75 9.59 -5.64 2.45
C SER A 75 10.84 -6.06 1.69
N ASP A 76 10.78 -6.17 0.37
CA ASP A 76 11.92 -6.46 -0.51
C ASP A 76 12.80 -5.23 -0.82
N GLY A 77 12.42 -4.06 -0.31
CA GLY A 77 13.11 -2.78 -0.53
C GLY A 77 12.71 -2.08 -1.83
N SER A 78 11.72 -2.56 -2.55
CA SER A 78 11.16 -1.85 -3.70
C SER A 78 10.20 -0.75 -3.26
N LEU A 79 10.10 0.33 -4.05
CA LEU A 79 9.12 1.38 -3.85
C LEU A 79 7.75 0.90 -4.31
N SER A 80 6.71 1.27 -3.57
CA SER A 80 5.31 1.00 -3.95
C SER A 80 4.56 2.29 -4.23
N GLU A 81 3.65 2.23 -5.18
CA GLU A 81 2.85 3.39 -5.57
C GLU A 81 1.82 3.75 -4.51
N MET A 82 1.02 2.78 -4.06
CA MET A 82 -0.06 2.98 -3.10
C MET A 82 -0.55 1.64 -2.54
N CYS A 83 -1.01 1.65 -1.29
CA CYS A 83 -1.65 0.51 -0.64
C CYS A 83 -2.81 1.01 0.22
N GLY A 84 -4.04 0.57 -0.08
CA GLY A 84 -5.23 1.00 0.67
C GLY A 84 -5.19 0.62 2.15
N ASN A 85 -4.61 -0.54 2.51
CA ASN A 85 -4.35 -0.92 3.90
C ASN A 85 -3.36 0.05 4.55
N GLY A 86 -2.26 0.32 3.85
CA GLY A 86 -1.22 1.25 4.30
C GLY A 86 -1.76 2.66 4.51
N VAL A 87 -2.63 3.18 3.64
CA VAL A 87 -3.24 4.51 3.80
C VAL A 87 -4.05 4.61 5.10
N ARG A 88 -4.82 3.58 5.46
CA ARG A 88 -5.58 3.59 6.73
C ARG A 88 -4.67 3.59 7.95
N VAL A 89 -3.61 2.79 7.92
CA VAL A 89 -2.60 2.75 8.98
C VAL A 89 -1.85 4.06 9.08
N PHE A 90 -1.48 4.64 7.93
CA PHE A 90 -0.83 5.94 7.84
C PHE A 90 -1.70 7.07 8.40
N ALA A 91 -3.01 7.04 8.13
CA ALA A 91 -3.97 7.99 8.68
C ALA A 91 -3.99 7.95 10.21
N ALA A 92 -4.15 6.76 10.80
CA ALA A 92 -4.10 6.56 12.24
C ALA A 92 -2.77 7.03 12.84
N PHE A 93 -1.68 6.78 12.14
CA PHE A 93 -0.35 7.20 12.55
C PHE A 93 -0.20 8.73 12.56
N LEU A 94 -0.75 9.45 11.56
CA LEU A 94 -0.74 10.91 11.52
C LEU A 94 -1.62 11.53 12.62
N GLU A 95 -2.76 10.94 12.95
CA GLU A 95 -3.56 11.39 14.09
C GLU A 95 -2.77 11.28 15.40
N HIS A 96 -2.05 10.17 15.57
CA HIS A 96 -1.31 9.90 16.81
C HIS A 96 -0.01 10.72 16.93
N GLU A 97 0.81 10.76 15.88
CA GLU A 97 2.15 11.36 15.95
C GLU A 97 2.16 12.85 15.57
N ALA A 98 1.31 13.26 14.62
CA ALA A 98 1.27 14.63 14.13
C ALA A 98 0.07 15.43 14.68
N GLY A 99 -0.88 14.79 15.36
CA GLY A 99 -2.10 15.43 15.85
C GLY A 99 -3.03 15.90 14.73
N GLU A 100 -2.92 15.29 13.54
CA GLU A 100 -3.77 15.66 12.39
C GLU A 100 -5.23 15.31 12.66
N ARG A 101 -6.13 16.12 12.15
CA ARG A 101 -7.57 15.91 12.26
C ARG A 101 -8.12 15.47 10.92
N LEU A 102 -8.67 14.24 10.92
CA LEU A 102 -9.17 13.61 9.70
C LEU A 102 -10.70 13.57 9.60
N ASP A 103 -11.41 14.17 10.55
CA ASP A 103 -12.88 14.23 10.59
C ASP A 103 -13.48 14.99 9.38
N ARG A 104 -12.72 15.90 8.77
CA ARG A 104 -13.11 16.65 7.57
C ARG A 104 -12.42 16.19 6.30
N GLY A 105 -11.65 15.11 6.39
CA GLY A 105 -10.80 14.63 5.32
C GLY A 105 -9.43 15.33 5.29
N LEU A 106 -8.39 14.52 5.09
CA LEU A 106 -7.01 14.97 4.88
C LEU A 106 -6.55 14.45 3.52
N THR A 107 -5.99 15.35 2.71
CA THR A 107 -5.32 14.96 1.47
C THR A 107 -3.87 14.59 1.77
N ILE A 108 -3.47 13.42 1.33
CA ILE A 108 -2.10 12.91 1.41
C ILE A 108 -1.54 12.65 0.01
N GLY A 109 -0.24 12.81 -0.13
CA GLY A 109 0.50 12.41 -1.33
C GLY A 109 0.91 10.95 -1.27
N THR A 110 0.86 10.28 -2.40
CA THR A 110 1.43 8.94 -2.61
C THR A 110 2.09 8.90 -3.99
N ARG A 111 2.92 7.90 -4.28
CA ARG A 111 3.43 7.72 -5.66
C ARG A 111 2.34 7.43 -6.68
N GLY A 112 1.20 6.86 -6.25
CA GLY A 112 0.00 6.68 -7.07
C GLY A 112 -0.91 7.92 -7.14
N GLY A 113 -0.41 9.11 -6.73
CA GLY A 113 -1.15 10.36 -6.73
C GLY A 113 -1.81 10.68 -5.38
N GLU A 114 -2.65 11.72 -5.38
CA GLU A 114 -3.37 12.16 -4.19
C GLU A 114 -4.39 11.13 -3.71
N ARG A 115 -4.52 11.03 -2.40
CA ARG A 115 -5.61 10.27 -1.75
C ARG A 115 -6.21 11.12 -0.65
N THR A 116 -7.52 11.12 -0.56
CA THR A 116 -8.23 11.72 0.56
C THR A 116 -8.57 10.62 1.55
N VAL A 117 -8.25 10.85 2.82
CA VAL A 117 -8.60 9.94 3.91
C VAL A 117 -9.43 10.68 4.94
N THR A 118 -10.52 10.05 5.41
CA THR A 118 -11.45 10.62 6.38
C THR A 118 -11.66 9.63 7.53
N ALA A 119 -11.51 10.10 8.75
CA ALA A 119 -11.86 9.32 9.93
C ALA A 119 -13.39 9.24 10.07
N LEU A 120 -13.93 8.03 10.20
CA LEU A 120 -15.36 7.79 10.34
C LEU A 120 -15.80 7.64 11.81
N GLY A 121 -14.86 7.77 12.75
CA GLY A 121 -15.04 7.38 14.15
C GLY A 121 -14.82 5.89 14.36
N ASP A 122 -14.79 5.45 15.60
CA ASP A 122 -14.60 4.06 16.03
C ASP A 122 -13.37 3.34 15.43
N GLY A 123 -12.32 4.10 15.06
CA GLY A 123 -11.08 3.57 14.49
C GLY A 123 -11.18 3.19 13.02
N ARG A 124 -12.26 3.52 12.32
CA ARG A 124 -12.42 3.29 10.88
C ARG A 124 -12.04 4.52 10.06
N TYR A 125 -11.50 4.26 8.86
CA TYR A 125 -11.12 5.29 7.90
C TYR A 125 -11.69 4.96 6.51
N ALA A 126 -12.26 5.99 5.85
CA ALA A 126 -12.61 5.95 4.44
C ALA A 126 -11.44 6.50 3.63
N VAL A 127 -11.11 5.82 2.54
CA VAL A 127 -10.04 6.23 1.61
C VAL A 127 -10.62 6.43 0.23
N GLY A 128 -10.43 7.63 -0.34
CA GLY A 128 -10.74 7.91 -1.73
C GLY A 128 -9.70 7.23 -2.63
N MET A 129 -10.04 6.10 -3.21
CA MET A 129 -9.11 5.32 -4.07
C MET A 129 -8.95 5.94 -5.47
N GLY A 130 -9.71 6.98 -5.80
CA GLY A 130 -9.71 7.58 -7.12
C GLY A 130 -10.60 6.83 -8.11
N ARG A 131 -10.42 7.12 -9.41
CA ARG A 131 -11.15 6.43 -10.47
C ARG A 131 -10.44 5.12 -10.80
N TYR A 132 -11.22 4.06 -10.97
CA TYR A 132 -10.71 2.82 -11.54
C TYR A 132 -10.67 2.91 -13.07
N ARG A 133 -9.78 2.15 -13.67
CA ARG A 133 -9.75 1.90 -15.12
C ARG A 133 -9.94 0.40 -15.33
N LEU A 134 -10.80 0.05 -16.25
CA LEU A 134 -10.93 -1.33 -16.71
C LEU A 134 -10.14 -1.50 -18.00
N GLY A 135 -9.62 -2.69 -18.23
CA GLY A 135 -9.13 -3.11 -19.52
C GLY A 135 -10.24 -3.15 -20.56
N ASP A 136 -10.27 -4.14 -21.44
CA ASP A 136 -11.38 -4.27 -22.41
C ASP A 136 -12.65 -4.80 -21.75
N ALA A 137 -13.40 -3.89 -21.09
CA ALA A 137 -14.63 -4.22 -20.39
C ALA A 137 -15.73 -4.70 -21.35
N ASP A 138 -15.71 -4.31 -22.63
CA ASP A 138 -16.69 -4.71 -23.62
C ASP A 138 -16.50 -6.18 -24.02
N ALA A 139 -15.26 -6.66 -24.03
CA ALA A 139 -14.95 -8.07 -24.21
C ALA A 139 -15.24 -8.93 -22.97
N GLY A 140 -15.44 -8.31 -21.80
CA GLY A 140 -15.63 -8.99 -20.52
C GLY A 140 -14.35 -9.56 -19.90
N PHE A 141 -13.28 -9.68 -20.68
CA PHE A 141 -11.93 -10.08 -20.24
C PHE A 141 -10.89 -9.61 -21.25
N ASP A 142 -9.67 -9.38 -20.81
CA ASP A 142 -8.56 -8.91 -21.61
C ASP A 142 -7.22 -9.62 -21.31
N ALA A 143 -7.27 -10.59 -20.38
CA ALA A 143 -6.11 -11.42 -20.01
C ALA A 143 -6.52 -12.87 -19.77
N GLN A 144 -5.53 -13.76 -19.76
CA GLN A 144 -5.65 -15.15 -19.35
C GLN A 144 -4.69 -15.40 -18.19
N VAL A 145 -5.20 -15.85 -17.05
CA VAL A 145 -4.38 -16.06 -15.86
C VAL A 145 -4.33 -17.55 -15.53
N ALA A 146 -3.12 -18.10 -15.51
CA ALA A 146 -2.85 -19.45 -15.04
C ALA A 146 -2.43 -19.41 -13.57
N VAL A 147 -3.16 -20.15 -12.72
CA VAL A 147 -2.88 -20.26 -11.29
C VAL A 147 -2.69 -21.73 -10.95
N ARG A 148 -1.67 -22.04 -10.18
CA ARG A 148 -1.43 -23.42 -9.70
C ARG A 148 -2.60 -23.86 -8.80
N GLY A 149 -3.19 -25.02 -9.11
CA GLY A 149 -4.40 -25.50 -8.47
C GLY A 149 -5.64 -25.42 -9.39
N LEU A 150 -5.59 -24.62 -10.45
CA LEU A 150 -6.61 -24.66 -11.52
C LEU A 150 -6.17 -25.58 -12.66
N SER A 151 -7.11 -26.30 -13.23
CA SER A 151 -6.86 -27.22 -14.34
C SER A 151 -6.55 -26.51 -15.67
N THR A 152 -7.00 -25.28 -15.82
CA THR A 152 -6.82 -24.44 -17.03
C THR A 152 -6.67 -22.99 -16.64
N ALA A 153 -6.01 -22.19 -17.49
CA ALA A 153 -6.02 -20.74 -17.36
C ALA A 153 -7.47 -20.21 -17.39
N ARG A 154 -7.70 -19.13 -16.67
CA ARG A 154 -9.01 -18.47 -16.55
C ARG A 154 -8.98 -17.10 -17.21
N PRO A 155 -10.06 -16.70 -17.87
CA PRO A 155 -10.20 -15.32 -18.32
C PRO A 155 -10.19 -14.36 -17.12
N ALA A 156 -9.53 -13.23 -17.30
CA ALA A 156 -9.39 -12.18 -16.29
C ALA A 156 -9.69 -10.82 -16.91
N LEU A 157 -10.17 -9.91 -16.08
CA LEU A 157 -10.34 -8.52 -16.42
C LEU A 157 -9.26 -7.70 -15.72
N SER A 158 -8.53 -6.91 -16.49
CA SER A 158 -7.57 -5.95 -15.95
C SER A 158 -8.30 -4.79 -15.27
N VAL A 159 -7.94 -4.51 -14.03
CA VAL A 159 -8.50 -3.42 -13.23
C VAL A 159 -7.35 -2.63 -12.61
N ASP A 160 -7.28 -1.35 -12.93
CA ASP A 160 -6.30 -0.43 -12.34
C ASP A 160 -7.02 0.56 -11.41
N VAL A 161 -6.66 0.51 -10.14
CA VAL A 161 -7.14 1.43 -9.08
C VAL A 161 -5.99 2.28 -8.52
N GLY A 162 -4.96 2.52 -9.34
CA GLY A 162 -3.67 3.08 -8.92
C GLY A 162 -2.70 2.00 -8.45
N ASN A 163 -3.09 0.75 -8.62
CA ASN A 163 -2.32 -0.47 -8.51
C ASN A 163 -2.98 -1.48 -9.45
N PRO A 164 -2.27 -2.05 -10.44
CA PRO A 164 -2.85 -2.94 -11.43
C PRO A 164 -3.22 -4.31 -10.83
N HIS A 165 -4.37 -4.82 -11.25
CA HIS A 165 -4.91 -6.11 -10.84
C HIS A 165 -5.43 -6.88 -12.05
N HIS A 166 -5.40 -8.21 -11.97
CA HIS A 166 -6.16 -9.10 -12.84
C HIS A 166 -7.22 -9.81 -12.01
N VAL A 167 -8.47 -9.51 -12.26
CA VAL A 167 -9.62 -10.09 -11.53
C VAL A 167 -10.08 -11.34 -12.25
N VAL A 168 -9.99 -12.48 -11.57
CA VAL A 168 -10.41 -13.80 -12.05
C VAL A 168 -11.65 -14.23 -11.30
N ALA A 169 -12.72 -14.59 -12.02
CA ALA A 169 -13.88 -15.21 -11.42
C ALA A 169 -13.68 -16.72 -11.28
N LEU A 170 -13.87 -17.24 -10.08
CA LEU A 170 -13.86 -18.67 -9.79
C LEU A 170 -15.31 -19.17 -9.69
N ALA A 171 -15.52 -20.44 -10.07
CA ALA A 171 -16.85 -21.02 -10.10
C ALA A 171 -17.34 -21.44 -8.70
N THR A 172 -16.43 -21.82 -7.81
CA THR A 172 -16.76 -22.36 -6.48
C THR A 172 -15.72 -21.94 -5.44
N GLU A 173 -16.08 -22.02 -4.15
CA GLU A 173 -15.14 -21.86 -3.03
C GLU A 173 -14.09 -22.98 -3.00
N ASP A 174 -14.40 -24.17 -3.49
CA ASP A 174 -13.43 -25.27 -3.56
C ASP A 174 -12.31 -24.96 -4.56
N GLU A 175 -12.62 -24.27 -5.67
CA GLU A 175 -11.59 -23.78 -6.58
C GLU A 175 -10.66 -22.79 -5.87
N LEU A 176 -11.20 -21.87 -5.06
CA LEU A 176 -10.40 -20.92 -4.28
C LEU A 176 -9.52 -21.63 -3.25
N ALA A 177 -10.09 -22.57 -2.51
CA ALA A 177 -9.36 -23.35 -1.51
C ALA A 177 -8.26 -24.23 -2.12
N GLY A 178 -8.41 -24.63 -3.38
CA GLY A 178 -7.44 -25.45 -4.11
C GLY A 178 -6.27 -24.68 -4.73
N LEU A 179 -6.25 -23.34 -4.65
CA LEU A 179 -5.16 -22.54 -5.23
C LEU A 179 -3.87 -22.66 -4.43
N ASP A 180 -2.76 -22.84 -5.13
CA ASP A 180 -1.42 -22.71 -4.56
C ASP A 180 -0.82 -21.35 -4.96
N LEU A 181 -1.01 -20.37 -4.07
CA LEU A 181 -0.50 -19.00 -4.25
C LEU A 181 0.95 -18.82 -3.77
N THR A 182 1.64 -19.90 -3.36
CA THR A 182 3.08 -19.88 -3.09
C THR A 182 3.89 -19.76 -4.38
N VAL A 183 3.27 -20.07 -5.51
CA VAL A 183 3.81 -19.86 -6.86
C VAL A 183 3.06 -18.70 -7.51
N ALA A 184 3.80 -17.71 -8.00
CA ALA A 184 3.21 -16.57 -8.67
C ALA A 184 2.32 -17.01 -9.85
N PRO A 185 1.10 -16.47 -9.98
CA PRO A 185 0.29 -16.66 -11.16
C PRO A 185 0.99 -16.19 -12.43
N HIS A 186 0.66 -16.78 -13.56
CA HIS A 186 1.20 -16.42 -14.87
C HIS A 186 0.09 -15.75 -15.69
N VAL A 187 0.39 -14.58 -16.24
CA VAL A 187 -0.50 -13.78 -17.11
C VAL A 187 -0.01 -13.85 -18.55
#